data_3d22689ef990b3a36bb4bfdbb66b79d6
#
_entry.id   3d22689ef990b3a36bb4bfdbb66b79d6
#
_cell.length_a   1.000
_cell.length_b   1.000
_cell.length_c   1.000
_cell.angle_alpha   90.00
_cell.angle_beta   90.00
_cell.angle_gamma   90.00
#
_symmetry.space_group_name_H-M   'P 1'
#
loop_
_entity.id
_entity.type
_entity.pdbx_description
1 polymer ?
#
loop_
_entity_poly.entity_id
_entity_poly.type
_entity_poly.pdbx_seq_one_letter_code
_entity_poly.pdbx_strand_id
1 'polypeptide(L)'
;MFLSRRSAVTAGLFSVALTIPNWPDVVGRMEMVRRGSSPRMGMSDVETVIAMTERISELDDQFGGRHARPMAAAFLVNTVAPYLRADATDAVRKAMMAAASDLCYLTGYMAVDEGLEGLGQKYYLKALELAGASEDHLTYCTTLRGMSVQAVDLGHGSSALRLANSAASASPQAGPRMRAFLAGQQAHAAAQSGDTSDALRYLKEAEAAMDKAESREKSFGSYDPASLHYHISHVRYELGDLPGAIDAMKESDKLCYEIYRRSRVKERATLAEFQIQHGHLESACATWNQALDEYSLVKSGRVDRRMQRMVGMIRPHLENQHARSLYERARTVIPPSLLA
;
A
#
# COMPACT_ATOMS: atom_id res chain seq x y z
N MET A 1 -15.13 -30.73 5.91
CA MET A 1 -14.50 -29.40 5.96
C MET A 1 -14.10 -29.03 4.52
N PHE A 2 -15.04 -28.42 3.79
CA PHE A 2 -14.85 -28.11 2.35
C PHE A 2 -14.19 -26.75 2.24
N LEU A 3 -12.92 -26.72 1.85
CA LEU A 3 -12.29 -25.51 1.35
C LEU A 3 -13.12 -25.01 0.17
N SER A 4 -13.58 -23.76 0.20
CA SER A 4 -14.35 -23.21 -0.89
C SER A 4 -13.54 -23.32 -2.19
N ARG A 5 -14.17 -23.69 -3.30
CA ARG A 5 -13.48 -23.79 -4.63
C ARG A 5 -12.73 -22.50 -4.98
N ARG A 6 -13.20 -21.33 -4.54
CA ARG A 6 -12.50 -20.04 -4.71
C ARG A 6 -11.20 -19.96 -3.92
N SER A 7 -11.17 -20.41 -2.66
CA SER A 7 -9.94 -20.43 -1.84
C SER A 7 -8.93 -21.44 -2.37
N ALA A 8 -9.39 -22.58 -2.89
CA ALA A 8 -8.51 -23.57 -3.51
C ALA A 8 -7.91 -23.06 -4.83
N VAL A 9 -8.68 -22.34 -5.65
CA VAL A 9 -8.19 -21.74 -6.90
C VAL A 9 -7.18 -20.61 -6.60
N THR A 10 -7.44 -19.75 -5.60
CA THR A 10 -6.55 -18.65 -5.24
C THR A 10 -5.25 -19.17 -4.60
N ALA A 11 -5.35 -20.16 -3.72
CA ALA A 11 -4.18 -20.84 -3.15
C ALA A 11 -3.45 -21.66 -4.21
N GLY A 12 -4.16 -22.29 -5.15
CA GLY A 12 -3.60 -23.01 -6.28
C GLY A 12 -2.84 -22.11 -7.24
N LEU A 13 -3.39 -20.94 -7.60
CA LEU A 13 -2.70 -19.95 -8.44
C LEU A 13 -1.45 -19.38 -7.78
N PHE A 14 -1.49 -19.15 -6.47
CA PHE A 14 -0.32 -18.71 -5.72
C PHE A 14 0.73 -19.83 -5.62
N SER A 15 0.32 -21.06 -5.30
CA SER A 15 1.22 -22.23 -5.24
C SER A 15 1.77 -22.55 -6.62
N VAL A 16 0.94 -22.49 -7.66
CA VAL A 16 1.35 -22.67 -9.07
C VAL A 16 2.32 -21.56 -9.48
N ALA A 17 2.04 -20.30 -9.15
CA ALA A 17 2.95 -19.19 -9.43
C ALA A 17 4.30 -19.34 -8.68
N LEU A 18 4.32 -20.00 -7.50
CA LEU A 18 5.54 -20.29 -6.75
C LEU A 18 6.21 -21.62 -7.14
N THR A 19 5.52 -22.54 -7.81
CA THR A 19 5.99 -23.91 -8.04
C THR A 19 6.10 -24.31 -9.51
N ILE A 20 5.47 -23.57 -10.42
CA ILE A 20 5.69 -23.82 -11.86
C ILE A 20 6.84 -22.91 -12.31
N PRO A 21 8.05 -23.46 -12.49
CA PRO A 21 9.12 -22.73 -13.16
C PRO A 21 8.62 -22.40 -14.57
N ASN A 22 8.90 -21.18 -15.04
CA ASN A 22 8.70 -20.88 -16.45
C ASN A 22 9.48 -21.90 -17.29
N TRP A 23 8.88 -22.47 -18.32
CA TRP A 23 9.50 -23.51 -19.15
C TRP A 23 10.93 -23.17 -19.65
N PRO A 24 11.20 -21.92 -20.10
CA PRO A 24 12.55 -21.49 -20.45
C PRO A 24 13.53 -21.55 -19.27
N ASP A 25 13.06 -21.26 -18.03
CA ASP A 25 13.87 -21.27 -16.83
C ASP A 25 14.16 -22.70 -16.35
N VAL A 26 13.25 -23.65 -16.58
CA VAL A 26 13.51 -25.10 -16.34
C VAL A 26 14.54 -25.61 -17.31
N VAL A 27 14.39 -25.32 -18.61
CA VAL A 27 15.33 -25.73 -19.65
C VAL A 27 16.72 -25.12 -19.42
N GLY A 28 16.80 -23.83 -19.12
CA GLY A 28 18.04 -23.14 -18.82
C GLY A 28 18.75 -23.73 -17.60
N ARG A 29 18.00 -24.08 -16.52
CA ARG A 29 18.56 -24.76 -15.34
C ARG A 29 19.01 -26.18 -15.63
N MET A 30 18.25 -26.94 -16.39
CA MET A 30 18.66 -28.28 -16.82
C MET A 30 19.95 -28.24 -17.65
N GLU A 31 20.11 -27.27 -18.54
CA GLU A 31 21.34 -27.06 -19.29
C GLU A 31 22.52 -26.64 -18.41
N MET A 32 22.29 -25.76 -17.42
CA MET A 32 23.33 -25.35 -16.45
C MET A 32 23.79 -26.52 -15.57
N VAL A 33 22.85 -27.30 -15.04
CA VAL A 33 23.16 -28.54 -14.29
C VAL A 33 23.93 -29.54 -15.15
N ARG A 34 23.54 -29.69 -16.41
CA ARG A 34 24.21 -30.58 -17.37
C ARG A 34 25.63 -30.11 -17.70
N ARG A 35 25.91 -28.80 -17.63
CA ARG A 35 27.23 -28.20 -17.83
C ARG A 35 28.07 -28.14 -16.52
N GLY A 36 27.52 -28.59 -15.38
CA GLY A 36 28.21 -28.57 -14.09
C GLY A 36 28.43 -27.15 -13.53
N SER A 37 27.70 -26.14 -14.04
CA SER A 37 27.80 -24.77 -13.57
C SER A 37 26.52 -24.38 -12.80
N SER A 38 26.65 -24.05 -11.52
CA SER A 38 25.60 -23.36 -10.78
C SER A 38 25.44 -21.92 -11.34
N PRO A 39 24.22 -21.42 -11.51
CA PRO A 39 24.04 -20.02 -11.88
C PRO A 39 24.69 -19.14 -10.81
N ARG A 40 25.56 -18.22 -11.23
CA ARG A 40 26.15 -17.23 -10.35
C ARG A 40 25.37 -15.96 -10.42
N MET A 41 25.06 -15.40 -9.27
CA MET A 41 24.39 -14.11 -9.14
C MET A 41 25.42 -13.03 -8.82
N GLY A 42 25.30 -11.87 -9.47
CA GLY A 42 26.13 -10.69 -9.27
C GLY A 42 25.32 -9.48 -8.78
N MET A 43 26.01 -8.37 -8.52
CA MET A 43 25.37 -7.13 -8.08
C MET A 43 24.43 -6.53 -9.14
N SER A 44 24.74 -6.71 -10.42
CA SER A 44 23.87 -6.31 -11.53
C SER A 44 22.50 -6.96 -11.52
N ASP A 45 22.40 -8.20 -11.01
CA ASP A 45 21.11 -8.88 -10.86
C ASP A 45 20.29 -8.25 -9.73
N VAL A 46 20.97 -7.84 -8.63
CA VAL A 46 20.34 -7.09 -7.53
C VAL A 46 19.78 -5.74 -8.04
N GLU A 47 20.60 -4.99 -8.78
CA GLU A 47 20.20 -3.70 -9.38
C GLU A 47 19.00 -3.87 -10.32
N THR A 48 18.93 -4.96 -11.07
CA THR A 48 17.79 -5.31 -11.92
C THR A 48 16.51 -5.53 -11.09
N VAL A 49 16.61 -6.23 -9.95
CA VAL A 49 15.46 -6.45 -9.08
C VAL A 49 14.98 -5.14 -8.45
N ILE A 50 15.89 -4.29 -8.01
CA ILE A 50 15.56 -2.96 -7.47
C ILE A 50 14.85 -2.11 -8.52
N ALA A 51 15.43 -1.96 -9.71
CA ALA A 51 14.87 -1.15 -10.79
C ALA A 51 13.49 -1.66 -11.22
N MET A 52 13.28 -2.99 -11.29
CA MET A 52 11.99 -3.56 -11.62
C MET A 52 10.96 -3.31 -10.51
N THR A 53 11.35 -3.39 -9.25
CA THR A 53 10.49 -3.08 -8.09
C THR A 53 10.00 -1.62 -8.15
N GLU A 54 10.88 -0.68 -8.48
CA GLU A 54 10.53 0.74 -8.67
C GLU A 54 9.50 0.91 -9.79
N ARG A 55 9.70 0.27 -10.94
CA ARG A 55 8.76 0.34 -12.06
C ARG A 55 7.40 -0.25 -11.74
N ILE A 56 7.37 -1.37 -11.03
CA ILE A 56 6.12 -1.99 -10.58
C ILE A 56 5.39 -1.07 -9.57
N SER A 57 6.13 -0.38 -8.69
CA SER A 57 5.57 0.60 -7.78
C SER A 57 4.93 1.78 -8.51
N GLU A 58 5.60 2.33 -9.54
CA GLU A 58 5.06 3.40 -10.38
C GLU A 58 3.74 2.96 -11.07
N LEU A 59 3.67 1.72 -11.54
CA LEU A 59 2.46 1.16 -12.15
C LEU A 59 1.33 0.97 -11.13
N ASP A 60 1.66 0.54 -9.89
CA ASP A 60 0.68 0.46 -8.81
C ASP A 60 0.11 1.82 -8.44
N ASP A 61 0.95 2.84 -8.34
CA ASP A 61 0.51 4.20 -8.02
C ASP A 61 -0.39 4.80 -9.10
N GLN A 62 -0.13 4.49 -10.36
CA GLN A 62 -0.91 4.99 -11.49
C GLN A 62 -2.19 4.20 -11.72
N PHE A 63 -2.11 2.86 -11.70
CA PHE A 63 -3.16 1.98 -12.20
C PHE A 63 -3.78 1.08 -11.14
N GLY A 64 -3.18 1.01 -9.93
CA GLY A 64 -3.65 0.23 -8.80
C GLY A 64 -3.15 -1.21 -8.75
N GLY A 65 -3.30 -1.83 -7.57
CA GLY A 65 -2.73 -3.12 -7.23
C GLY A 65 -3.19 -4.27 -8.12
N ARG A 66 -4.46 -4.26 -8.55
CA ARG A 66 -5.00 -5.31 -9.43
C ARG A 66 -4.31 -5.34 -10.80
N HIS A 67 -3.78 -4.19 -11.25
CA HIS A 67 -3.02 -4.11 -12.49
C HIS A 67 -1.57 -4.56 -12.30
N ALA A 68 -0.90 -4.10 -11.26
CA ALA A 68 0.55 -4.26 -11.08
C ALA A 68 0.95 -5.57 -10.36
N ARG A 69 0.14 -6.07 -9.40
CA ARG A 69 0.46 -7.27 -8.62
C ARG A 69 0.74 -8.55 -9.45
N PRO A 70 0.00 -8.86 -10.51
CA PRO A 70 0.32 -10.06 -11.33
C PRO A 70 1.72 -10.01 -11.92
N MET A 71 2.20 -8.82 -12.32
CA MET A 71 3.57 -8.64 -12.83
C MET A 71 4.60 -8.84 -11.72
N ALA A 72 4.37 -8.26 -10.52
CA ALA A 72 5.22 -8.47 -9.37
C ALA A 72 5.31 -9.96 -8.97
N ALA A 73 4.18 -10.64 -8.90
CA ALA A 73 4.13 -12.07 -8.56
C ALA A 73 4.88 -12.93 -9.61
N ALA A 74 4.70 -12.65 -10.90
CA ALA A 74 5.42 -13.35 -11.95
C ALA A 74 6.94 -13.10 -11.87
N PHE A 75 7.35 -11.87 -11.61
CA PHE A 75 8.76 -11.51 -11.48
C PHE A 75 9.41 -12.14 -10.23
N LEU A 76 8.70 -12.15 -9.08
CA LEU A 76 9.14 -12.87 -7.88
C LEU A 76 9.43 -14.36 -8.17
N VAL A 77 8.53 -15.02 -8.88
CA VAL A 77 8.62 -16.45 -9.14
C VAL A 77 9.67 -16.78 -10.20
N ASN A 78 9.63 -16.06 -11.32
CA ASN A 78 10.41 -16.42 -12.50
C ASN A 78 11.83 -15.86 -12.48
N THR A 79 12.10 -14.83 -11.66
CA THR A 79 13.41 -14.17 -11.62
C THR A 79 14.01 -14.18 -10.22
N VAL A 80 13.31 -13.63 -9.23
CA VAL A 80 13.86 -13.41 -7.89
C VAL A 80 14.08 -14.75 -7.15
N ALA A 81 13.11 -15.66 -7.20
CA ALA A 81 13.22 -16.94 -6.50
C ALA A 81 14.38 -17.82 -7.03
N PRO A 82 14.68 -17.88 -8.34
CA PRO A 82 15.93 -18.45 -8.85
C PRO A 82 17.20 -17.78 -8.32
N TYR A 83 17.25 -16.45 -8.32
CA TYR A 83 18.40 -15.71 -7.81
C TYR A 83 18.68 -16.00 -6.32
N LEU A 84 17.66 -16.10 -5.48
CA LEU A 84 17.82 -16.45 -4.07
C LEU A 84 18.41 -17.84 -3.82
N ARG A 85 18.44 -18.70 -4.85
CA ARG A 85 19.02 -20.06 -4.81
C ARG A 85 20.37 -20.17 -5.53
N ALA A 86 20.78 -19.10 -6.22
CA ALA A 86 22.02 -19.07 -6.98
C ALA A 86 23.24 -18.92 -6.07
N ASP A 87 24.40 -19.33 -6.59
CA ASP A 87 25.67 -19.09 -5.91
C ASP A 87 26.02 -17.61 -5.96
N ALA A 88 26.39 -17.05 -4.81
CA ALA A 88 26.79 -15.65 -4.68
C ALA A 88 27.70 -15.44 -3.48
N THR A 89 28.41 -14.32 -3.47
CA THR A 89 29.09 -13.86 -2.25
C THR A 89 28.06 -13.45 -1.19
N ASP A 90 28.43 -13.46 0.08
CA ASP A 90 27.53 -13.11 1.19
C ASP A 90 26.98 -11.69 1.03
N ALA A 91 27.79 -10.74 0.57
CA ALA A 91 27.36 -9.36 0.30
C ALA A 91 26.26 -9.30 -0.78
N VAL A 92 26.45 -9.98 -1.90
CA VAL A 92 25.45 -10.05 -2.99
C VAL A 92 24.20 -10.79 -2.54
N ARG A 93 24.34 -11.86 -1.76
CA ARG A 93 23.22 -12.62 -1.20
C ARG A 93 22.37 -11.75 -0.26
N LYS A 94 22.99 -11.01 0.68
CA LYS A 94 22.29 -10.08 1.56
C LYS A 94 21.58 -8.98 0.76
N ALA A 95 22.26 -8.37 -0.21
CA ALA A 95 21.65 -7.34 -1.06
C ALA A 95 20.44 -7.87 -1.85
N MET A 96 20.52 -9.10 -2.38
CA MET A 96 19.39 -9.73 -3.08
C MET A 96 18.23 -10.04 -2.13
N MET A 97 18.49 -10.48 -0.92
CA MET A 97 17.44 -10.70 0.08
C MET A 97 16.74 -9.40 0.46
N ALA A 98 17.48 -8.28 0.59
CA ALA A 98 16.90 -6.97 0.82
C ALA A 98 15.99 -6.53 -0.36
N ALA A 99 16.49 -6.60 -1.59
CA ALA A 99 15.71 -6.27 -2.79
C ALA A 99 14.47 -7.18 -2.96
N ALA A 100 14.59 -8.47 -2.68
CA ALA A 100 13.48 -9.41 -2.69
C ALA A 100 12.45 -9.11 -1.59
N SER A 101 12.90 -8.65 -0.43
CA SER A 101 12.03 -8.20 0.66
C SER A 101 11.17 -7.01 0.24
N ASP A 102 11.76 -6.00 -0.38
CA ASP A 102 11.04 -4.83 -0.89
C ASP A 102 9.97 -5.23 -1.90
N LEU A 103 10.30 -6.10 -2.84
CA LEU A 103 9.33 -6.60 -3.83
C LEU A 103 8.22 -7.43 -3.18
N CYS A 104 8.54 -8.25 -2.17
CA CYS A 104 7.52 -8.97 -1.39
C CYS A 104 6.60 -8.01 -0.64
N TYR A 105 7.17 -6.99 0.02
CA TYR A 105 6.39 -5.94 0.67
C TYR A 105 5.43 -5.26 -0.31
N LEU A 106 5.93 -4.79 -1.45
CA LEU A 106 5.10 -4.16 -2.49
C LEU A 106 3.98 -5.08 -2.97
N THR A 107 4.32 -6.36 -3.23
CA THR A 107 3.33 -7.35 -3.69
C THR A 107 2.25 -7.60 -2.62
N GLY A 108 2.63 -7.60 -1.35
CA GLY A 108 1.72 -7.67 -0.22
C GLY A 108 0.80 -6.45 -0.12
N TYR A 109 1.36 -5.26 -0.29
CA TYR A 109 0.62 -4.00 -0.29
C TYR A 109 -0.44 -3.97 -1.40
N MET A 110 -0.07 -4.40 -2.62
CA MET A 110 -1.00 -4.53 -3.74
C MET A 110 -2.08 -5.59 -3.49
N ALA A 111 -1.75 -6.71 -2.82
CA ALA A 111 -2.73 -7.71 -2.44
C ALA A 111 -3.77 -7.16 -1.45
N VAL A 112 -3.34 -6.37 -0.45
CA VAL A 112 -4.22 -5.66 0.48
C VAL A 112 -5.07 -4.62 -0.26
N ASP A 113 -4.49 -3.91 -1.24
CA ASP A 113 -5.24 -2.97 -2.09
C ASP A 113 -6.40 -3.66 -2.84
N GLU A 114 -6.21 -4.90 -3.28
CA GLU A 114 -7.26 -5.72 -3.91
C GLU A 114 -8.30 -6.30 -2.93
N GLY A 115 -8.06 -6.20 -1.61
CA GLY A 115 -8.87 -6.86 -0.57
C GLY A 115 -8.50 -8.33 -0.33
N LEU A 116 -7.34 -8.76 -0.81
CA LEU A 116 -6.79 -10.11 -0.59
C LEU A 116 -5.96 -10.14 0.70
N GLU A 117 -6.60 -9.80 1.82
CA GLU A 117 -5.97 -9.52 3.10
C GLU A 117 -5.01 -10.64 3.57
N GLY A 118 -5.48 -11.89 3.54
CA GLY A 118 -4.66 -13.03 3.95
C GLY A 118 -3.49 -13.33 3.01
N LEU A 119 -3.60 -12.96 1.72
CA LEU A 119 -2.48 -13.04 0.78
C LEU A 119 -1.46 -11.94 1.07
N GLY A 120 -1.93 -10.72 1.34
CA GLY A 120 -1.08 -9.61 1.76
C GLY A 120 -0.22 -9.97 2.98
N GLN A 121 -0.84 -10.54 4.01
CA GLN A 121 -0.13 -11.00 5.21
C GLN A 121 0.97 -12.03 4.90
N LYS A 122 0.72 -12.99 4.01
CA LYS A 122 1.74 -13.97 3.62
C LYS A 122 2.94 -13.32 2.94
N TYR A 123 2.71 -12.34 2.08
CA TYR A 123 3.79 -11.57 1.46
C TYR A 123 4.57 -10.74 2.49
N TYR A 124 3.87 -10.07 3.42
CA TYR A 124 4.52 -9.31 4.49
C TYR A 124 5.38 -10.19 5.40
N LEU A 125 4.90 -11.37 5.77
CA LEU A 125 5.70 -12.33 6.56
C LEU A 125 6.96 -12.74 5.79
N LYS A 126 6.85 -13.02 4.49
CA LYS A 126 8.00 -13.34 3.66
C LYS A 126 8.98 -12.16 3.53
N ALA A 127 8.45 -10.94 3.42
CA ALA A 127 9.29 -9.74 3.42
C ALA A 127 10.06 -9.59 4.74
N LEU A 128 9.41 -9.77 5.90
CA LEU A 128 10.08 -9.74 7.21
C LEU A 128 11.17 -10.80 7.35
N GLU A 129 10.94 -12.04 6.89
CA GLU A 129 11.94 -13.09 6.90
C GLU A 129 13.19 -12.71 6.09
N LEU A 130 12.99 -12.17 4.88
CA LEU A 130 14.07 -11.76 3.99
C LEU A 130 14.82 -10.53 4.53
N ALA A 131 14.10 -9.52 5.04
CA ALA A 131 14.69 -8.34 5.65
C ALA A 131 15.52 -8.70 6.90
N GLY A 132 15.01 -9.59 7.75
CA GLY A 132 15.74 -10.08 8.91
C GLY A 132 16.99 -10.84 8.52
N ALA A 133 16.94 -11.71 7.50
CA ALA A 133 18.07 -12.47 7.00
C ALA A 133 19.13 -11.58 6.30
N SER A 134 18.73 -10.48 5.70
CA SER A 134 19.65 -9.50 5.09
C SER A 134 20.20 -8.47 6.08
N GLU A 135 19.66 -8.42 7.31
CA GLU A 135 19.95 -7.36 8.30
C GLU A 135 19.51 -5.96 7.81
N ASP A 136 18.52 -5.91 6.93
CA ASP A 136 17.97 -4.65 6.42
C ASP A 136 16.85 -4.12 7.33
N HIS A 137 17.26 -3.29 8.28
CA HIS A 137 16.35 -2.67 9.24
C HIS A 137 15.32 -1.74 8.59
N LEU A 138 15.63 -1.08 7.47
CA LEU A 138 14.73 -0.15 6.81
C LEU A 138 13.56 -0.90 6.16
N THR A 139 13.82 -1.93 5.38
CA THR A 139 12.76 -2.76 4.79
C THR A 139 11.96 -3.50 5.87
N TYR A 140 12.63 -3.94 6.95
CA TYR A 140 11.95 -4.57 8.08
C TYR A 140 10.93 -3.64 8.74
N CYS A 141 11.32 -2.40 9.08
CA CYS A 141 10.41 -1.44 9.68
C CYS A 141 9.31 -0.97 8.71
N THR A 142 9.63 -0.80 7.42
CA THR A 142 8.65 -0.49 6.38
C THR A 142 7.57 -1.57 6.27
N THR A 143 7.97 -2.83 6.35
CA THR A 143 7.03 -3.97 6.31
C THR A 143 6.13 -4.02 7.54
N LEU A 144 6.67 -3.86 8.75
CA LEU A 144 5.87 -3.78 9.98
C LEU A 144 4.88 -2.62 9.93
N ARG A 145 5.31 -1.46 9.41
CA ARG A 145 4.41 -0.33 9.19
C ARG A 145 3.30 -0.68 8.19
N GLY A 146 3.60 -1.36 7.10
CA GLY A 146 2.59 -1.83 6.12
C GLY A 146 1.56 -2.77 6.76
N MET A 147 1.98 -3.66 7.65
CA MET A 147 1.07 -4.49 8.45
C MET A 147 0.23 -3.67 9.43
N SER A 148 0.79 -2.59 10.01
CA SER A 148 0.05 -1.64 10.83
C SER A 148 -1.03 -0.90 10.02
N VAL A 149 -0.74 -0.47 8.78
CA VAL A 149 -1.73 0.13 7.88
C VAL A 149 -2.88 -0.85 7.61
N GLN A 150 -2.58 -2.11 7.31
CA GLN A 150 -3.61 -3.12 7.12
C GLN A 150 -4.47 -3.29 8.37
N ALA A 151 -3.86 -3.32 9.54
CA ALA A 151 -4.58 -3.44 10.81
C ALA A 151 -5.50 -2.23 11.08
N VAL A 152 -5.05 -1.00 10.75
CA VAL A 152 -5.88 0.21 10.80
C VAL A 152 -7.07 0.10 9.84
N ASP A 153 -6.84 -0.28 8.59
CA ASP A 153 -7.90 -0.43 7.58
C ASP A 153 -8.97 -1.47 7.98
N LEU A 154 -8.58 -2.46 8.78
CA LEU A 154 -9.45 -3.51 9.32
C LEU A 154 -10.09 -3.15 10.68
N GLY A 155 -9.83 -1.96 11.22
CA GLY A 155 -10.38 -1.52 12.51
C GLY A 155 -9.69 -2.14 13.74
N HIS A 156 -8.49 -2.66 13.61
CA HIS A 156 -7.74 -3.30 14.69
C HIS A 156 -6.71 -2.35 15.34
N GLY A 157 -7.15 -1.19 15.85
CA GLY A 157 -6.31 -0.10 16.38
C GLY A 157 -5.21 -0.54 17.34
N SER A 158 -5.53 -1.34 18.37
CA SER A 158 -4.52 -1.84 19.32
C SER A 158 -3.44 -2.72 18.68
N SER A 159 -3.79 -3.53 17.68
CA SER A 159 -2.81 -4.34 16.93
C SER A 159 -1.99 -3.47 15.99
N ALA A 160 -2.63 -2.49 15.36
CA ALA A 160 -1.96 -1.51 14.52
C ALA A 160 -0.91 -0.72 15.30
N LEU A 161 -1.23 -0.26 16.52
CA LEU A 161 -0.30 0.49 17.37
C LEU A 161 0.89 -0.37 17.80
N ARG A 162 0.67 -1.64 18.18
CA ARG A 162 1.78 -2.56 18.50
C ARG A 162 2.73 -2.74 17.31
N LEU A 163 2.20 -2.93 16.11
CA LEU A 163 3.00 -3.07 14.89
C LEU A 163 3.74 -1.78 14.53
N ALA A 164 3.10 -0.61 14.65
CA ALA A 164 3.72 0.69 14.42
C ALA A 164 4.86 0.96 15.42
N ASN A 165 4.66 0.65 16.70
CA ASN A 165 5.70 0.78 17.72
C ASN A 165 6.88 -0.17 17.47
N SER A 166 6.61 -1.41 17.07
CA SER A 166 7.65 -2.36 16.67
C SER A 166 8.43 -1.87 15.46
N ALA A 167 7.76 -1.28 14.47
CA ALA A 167 8.41 -0.69 13.31
C ALA A 167 9.36 0.46 13.71
N ALA A 168 8.91 1.38 14.55
CA ALA A 168 9.73 2.50 15.03
C ALA A 168 10.95 2.02 15.84
N SER A 169 10.77 1.00 16.67
CA SER A 169 11.85 0.41 17.49
C SER A 169 12.87 -0.36 16.65
N ALA A 170 12.49 -0.90 15.50
CA ALA A 170 13.38 -1.68 14.64
C ALA A 170 14.40 -0.82 13.88
N SER A 171 14.22 0.50 13.80
CA SER A 171 15.14 1.39 13.08
C SER A 171 15.43 2.69 13.86
N PRO A 172 16.16 2.60 14.99
CA PRO A 172 16.44 3.79 15.82
C PRO A 172 17.32 4.83 15.12
N GLN A 173 18.06 4.43 14.09
CA GLN A 173 18.93 5.29 13.29
C GLN A 173 18.29 5.75 11.98
N ALA A 174 16.98 5.58 11.81
CA ALA A 174 16.26 6.03 10.63
C ALA A 174 16.46 7.53 10.41
N GLY A 175 16.65 7.92 9.14
CA GLY A 175 16.71 9.31 8.73
C GLY A 175 15.40 10.07 8.99
N PRO A 176 15.39 11.41 8.89
CA PRO A 176 14.23 12.21 9.25
C PRO A 176 12.94 11.81 8.51
N ARG A 177 13.02 11.55 7.21
CA ARG A 177 11.86 11.14 6.39
C ARG A 177 11.26 9.80 6.85
N MET A 178 12.11 8.81 7.12
CA MET A 178 11.64 7.51 7.63
C MET A 178 11.05 7.65 9.04
N ARG A 179 11.63 8.50 9.90
CA ARG A 179 11.04 8.80 11.21
C ARG A 179 9.67 9.44 11.09
N ALA A 180 9.50 10.42 10.20
CA ALA A 180 8.19 11.02 9.92
C ALA A 180 7.17 9.97 9.44
N PHE A 181 7.59 9.06 8.55
CA PHE A 181 6.79 7.96 8.02
C PHE A 181 6.30 7.00 9.10
N LEU A 182 7.19 6.62 10.03
CA LEU A 182 6.86 5.73 11.15
C LEU A 182 5.98 6.43 12.18
N ALA A 183 6.33 7.65 12.57
CA ALA A 183 5.58 8.43 13.55
C ALA A 183 4.18 8.79 13.07
N GLY A 184 3.99 9.10 11.77
CA GLY A 184 2.67 9.32 11.18
C GLY A 184 1.77 8.09 11.31
N GLN A 185 2.30 6.89 11.09
CA GLN A 185 1.54 5.65 11.28
C GLN A 185 1.27 5.36 12.76
N GLN A 186 2.21 5.64 13.66
CA GLN A 186 1.99 5.53 15.12
C GLN A 186 0.87 6.47 15.56
N ALA A 187 0.86 7.72 15.09
CA ALA A 187 -0.19 8.69 15.38
C ALA A 187 -1.58 8.19 14.97
N HIS A 188 -1.71 7.69 13.74
CA HIS A 188 -2.99 7.18 13.24
C HIS A 188 -3.45 5.94 14.03
N ALA A 189 -2.56 4.98 14.27
CA ALA A 189 -2.89 3.78 15.04
C ALA A 189 -3.24 4.08 16.50
N ALA A 190 -2.56 5.04 17.13
CA ALA A 190 -2.86 5.52 18.50
C ALA A 190 -4.24 6.18 18.55
N ALA A 191 -4.54 7.08 17.60
CA ALA A 191 -5.85 7.73 17.51
C ALA A 191 -6.99 6.70 17.37
N GLN A 192 -6.82 5.72 16.47
CA GLN A 192 -7.82 4.65 16.28
C GLN A 192 -7.95 3.73 17.50
N SER A 193 -6.90 3.58 18.31
CA SER A 193 -6.97 2.82 19.58
C SER A 193 -7.55 3.61 20.75
N GLY A 194 -7.88 4.89 20.55
CA GLY A 194 -8.42 5.79 21.56
C GLY A 194 -7.35 6.47 22.43
N ASP A 195 -6.07 6.32 22.12
CA ASP A 195 -4.96 6.96 22.87
C ASP A 195 -4.68 8.35 22.29
N THR A 196 -5.46 9.33 22.74
CA THR A 196 -5.34 10.74 22.31
C THR A 196 -3.97 11.33 22.61
N SER A 197 -3.40 11.01 23.77
CA SER A 197 -2.10 11.57 24.22
C SER A 197 -0.98 11.14 23.29
N ASP A 198 -0.88 9.85 23.05
CA ASP A 198 0.12 9.26 22.14
C ASP A 198 -0.12 9.68 20.69
N ALA A 199 -1.38 9.75 20.23
CA ALA A 199 -1.71 10.22 18.90
C ALA A 199 -1.16 11.63 18.62
N LEU A 200 -1.40 12.58 19.54
CA LEU A 200 -0.92 13.96 19.41
C LEU A 200 0.60 14.06 19.55
N ARG A 201 1.21 13.25 20.43
CA ARG A 201 2.66 13.22 20.59
C ARG A 201 3.35 12.72 19.31
N TYR A 202 2.91 11.58 18.79
CA TYR A 202 3.47 11.02 17.54
C TYR A 202 3.22 11.92 16.33
N LEU A 203 2.09 12.62 16.28
CA LEU A 203 1.82 13.58 15.23
C LEU A 203 2.85 14.71 15.22
N LYS A 204 3.15 15.31 16.39
CA LYS A 204 4.20 16.32 16.54
C LYS A 204 5.58 15.77 16.15
N GLU A 205 5.88 14.52 16.50
CA GLU A 205 7.12 13.85 16.10
C GLU A 205 7.21 13.71 14.59
N ALA A 206 6.09 13.34 13.90
CA ALA A 206 6.03 13.24 12.46
C ALA A 206 6.24 14.60 11.77
N GLU A 207 5.60 15.66 12.25
CA GLU A 207 5.76 17.03 11.75
C GLU A 207 7.22 17.50 11.93
N ALA A 208 7.77 17.41 13.14
CA ALA A 208 9.15 17.82 13.42
C ALA A 208 10.21 17.01 12.65
N ALA A 209 9.92 15.76 12.33
CA ALA A 209 10.79 14.93 11.52
C ALA A 209 10.66 15.28 10.03
N MET A 210 9.46 15.62 9.55
CA MET A 210 9.23 16.06 8.17
C MET A 210 9.91 17.39 7.89
N ASP A 211 9.89 18.35 8.82
CA ASP A 211 10.58 19.64 8.70
C ASP A 211 12.10 19.50 8.52
N LYS A 212 12.67 18.40 9.02
CA LYS A 212 14.09 18.08 8.89
C LYS A 212 14.40 17.19 7.68
N ALA A 213 13.39 16.72 6.98
CA ALA A 213 13.57 15.85 5.83
C ALA A 213 14.01 16.65 4.61
N GLU A 214 15.20 16.37 4.10
CA GLU A 214 15.66 16.95 2.85
C GLU A 214 14.76 16.54 1.69
N SER A 215 14.60 17.48 0.73
CA SER A 215 13.74 17.25 -0.41
C SER A 215 14.28 16.13 -1.30
N ARG A 216 13.43 15.14 -1.57
CA ARG A 216 13.56 14.13 -2.63
C ARG A 216 14.67 13.09 -2.48
N GLU A 217 14.57 12.20 -1.53
CA GLU A 217 14.94 10.82 -1.86
C GLU A 217 13.71 10.14 -2.50
N LYS A 218 13.86 9.72 -3.75
CA LYS A 218 12.97 8.75 -4.40
C LYS A 218 13.24 7.40 -3.76
N SER A 219 12.66 7.16 -2.61
CA SER A 219 12.57 5.82 -2.07
C SER A 219 11.15 5.32 -2.24
N PHE A 220 11.03 4.07 -2.57
CA PHE A 220 9.84 3.27 -2.52
C PHE A 220 9.02 3.60 -1.26
N GLY A 221 7.77 4.04 -1.43
CA GLY A 221 6.95 4.48 -0.31
C GLY A 221 7.41 5.79 0.33
N SER A 222 7.94 6.74 -0.45
CA SER A 222 8.40 8.01 0.09
C SER A 222 7.29 8.75 0.83
N TYR A 223 7.53 9.02 2.11
CA TYR A 223 6.65 9.85 2.92
C TYR A 223 6.91 11.32 2.57
N ASP A 224 5.92 11.97 2.00
CA ASP A 224 5.96 13.35 1.53
C ASP A 224 5.00 14.24 2.34
N PRO A 225 4.97 15.57 2.13
CA PRO A 225 4.03 16.44 2.81
C PRO A 225 2.56 16.06 2.60
N ALA A 226 2.18 15.54 1.42
CA ALA A 226 0.82 15.06 1.18
C ALA A 226 0.48 13.89 2.12
N SER A 227 1.39 12.93 2.25
CA SER A 227 1.26 11.77 3.17
C SER A 227 1.18 12.20 4.65
N LEU A 228 1.92 13.24 5.04
CA LEU A 228 1.81 13.81 6.39
C LEU A 228 0.41 14.39 6.62
N HIS A 229 -0.09 15.21 5.71
CA HIS A 229 -1.44 15.79 5.81
C HIS A 229 -2.55 14.72 5.78
N TYR A 230 -2.35 13.62 5.06
CA TYR A 230 -3.22 12.45 5.13
C TYR A 230 -3.28 11.88 6.56
N HIS A 231 -2.14 11.70 7.24
CA HIS A 231 -2.14 11.23 8.63
C HIS A 231 -2.75 12.25 9.59
N ILE A 232 -2.43 13.55 9.44
CA ILE A 232 -3.07 14.62 10.23
C ILE A 232 -4.59 14.55 10.11
N SER A 233 -5.09 14.38 8.89
CA SER A 233 -6.53 14.27 8.64
C SER A 233 -7.16 13.09 9.36
N HIS A 234 -6.56 11.90 9.24
CA HIS A 234 -7.10 10.71 9.91
C HIS A 234 -7.02 10.79 11.43
N VAL A 235 -5.92 11.30 11.99
CA VAL A 235 -5.79 11.52 13.44
C VAL A 235 -6.88 12.47 13.92
N ARG A 236 -7.09 13.60 13.27
CA ARG A 236 -8.15 14.56 13.63
C ARG A 236 -9.54 13.94 13.55
N TYR A 237 -9.81 13.15 12.51
CA TYR A 237 -11.07 12.45 12.35
C TYR A 237 -11.34 11.49 13.53
N GLU A 238 -10.38 10.66 13.88
CA GLU A 238 -10.50 9.71 15.01
C GLU A 238 -10.65 10.43 16.37
N LEU A 239 -10.10 11.62 16.49
CA LEU A 239 -10.25 12.47 17.70
C LEU A 239 -11.53 13.32 17.68
N GLY A 240 -12.38 13.22 16.65
CA GLY A 240 -13.65 13.94 16.57
C GLY A 240 -13.55 15.37 16.00
N ASP A 241 -12.37 15.82 15.57
CA ASP A 241 -12.17 17.11 14.90
C ASP A 241 -12.44 16.95 13.38
N LEU A 242 -13.72 16.82 13.03
CA LEU A 242 -14.13 16.64 11.64
C LEU A 242 -13.80 17.86 10.73
N PRO A 243 -13.99 19.14 11.17
CA PRO A 243 -13.55 20.30 10.38
C PRO A 243 -12.04 20.28 10.10
N GLY A 244 -11.22 20.03 11.11
CA GLY A 244 -9.78 19.95 10.94
C GLY A 244 -9.33 18.76 10.09
N ALA A 245 -10.06 17.64 10.14
CA ALA A 245 -9.83 16.49 9.26
C ALA A 245 -10.08 16.84 7.80
N ILE A 246 -11.17 17.56 7.51
CA ILE A 246 -11.51 18.04 6.16
C ILE A 246 -10.41 18.97 5.62
N ASP A 247 -9.95 19.92 6.42
CA ASP A 247 -8.95 20.90 5.97
C ASP A 247 -7.58 20.21 5.73
N ALA A 248 -7.18 19.30 6.59
CA ALA A 248 -5.97 18.53 6.39
C ALA A 248 -6.04 17.62 5.15
N MET A 249 -7.20 17.01 4.86
CA MET A 249 -7.36 16.17 3.67
C MET A 249 -7.37 17.00 2.38
N LYS A 250 -7.92 18.22 2.40
CA LYS A 250 -7.81 19.15 1.26
C LYS A 250 -6.36 19.53 0.97
N GLU A 251 -5.56 19.75 2.01
CA GLU A 251 -4.14 20.07 1.83
C GLU A 251 -3.36 18.83 1.32
N SER A 252 -3.71 17.63 1.79
CA SER A 252 -3.17 16.38 1.24
C SER A 252 -3.45 16.25 -0.27
N ASP A 253 -4.70 16.42 -0.71
CA ASP A 253 -5.07 16.35 -2.14
C ASP A 253 -4.34 17.40 -3.00
N LYS A 254 -4.20 18.62 -2.48
CA LYS A 254 -3.50 19.72 -3.15
C LYS A 254 -2.00 19.45 -3.34
N LEU A 255 -1.35 18.81 -2.37
CA LEU A 255 0.08 18.49 -2.39
C LEU A 255 0.38 17.17 -3.11
N CYS A 256 -0.63 16.34 -3.36
CA CYS A 256 -0.48 15.03 -3.97
C CYS A 256 -0.08 15.14 -5.44
N TYR A 257 1.03 14.49 -5.82
CA TYR A 257 1.50 14.48 -7.21
C TYR A 257 0.51 13.73 -8.13
N GLU A 258 0.43 14.17 -9.38
CA GLU A 258 -0.47 13.58 -10.38
C GLU A 258 -0.21 12.09 -10.65
N ILE A 259 1.02 11.64 -10.49
CA ILE A 259 1.39 10.23 -10.67
C ILE A 259 0.70 9.31 -9.64
N TYR A 260 0.40 9.81 -8.44
CA TYR A 260 -0.26 9.04 -7.37
C TYR A 260 -1.78 9.00 -7.54
N ARG A 261 -2.23 8.67 -8.75
CA ARG A 261 -3.66 8.66 -9.11
C ARG A 261 -4.50 7.78 -8.16
N ARG A 262 -4.04 6.58 -7.84
CA ARG A 262 -4.74 5.67 -6.91
C ARG A 262 -4.94 6.31 -5.53
N SER A 263 -3.90 6.93 -4.96
CA SER A 263 -3.99 7.62 -3.68
C SER A 263 -4.94 8.80 -3.76
N ARG A 264 -4.84 9.61 -4.80
CA ARG A 264 -5.68 10.78 -5.01
C ARG A 264 -7.18 10.44 -5.11
N VAL A 265 -7.54 9.40 -5.87
CA VAL A 265 -8.94 8.94 -5.93
C VAL A 265 -9.44 8.48 -4.56
N LYS A 266 -8.63 7.72 -3.82
CA LYS A 266 -8.95 7.25 -2.47
C LYS A 266 -9.12 8.42 -1.50
N GLU A 267 -8.23 9.41 -1.52
CA GLU A 267 -8.22 10.55 -0.61
C GLU A 267 -9.37 11.50 -0.89
N ARG A 268 -9.68 11.79 -2.17
CA ARG A 268 -10.88 12.54 -2.56
C ARG A 268 -12.16 11.85 -2.13
N ALA A 269 -12.26 10.54 -2.28
CA ALA A 269 -13.41 9.79 -1.77
C ALA A 269 -13.54 9.93 -0.25
N THR A 270 -12.43 9.85 0.49
CA THR A 270 -12.41 10.04 1.95
C THR A 270 -12.79 11.48 2.34
N LEU A 271 -12.26 12.48 1.63
CA LEU A 271 -12.62 13.89 1.85
C LEU A 271 -14.12 14.10 1.67
N ALA A 272 -14.70 13.56 0.61
CA ALA A 272 -16.13 13.67 0.36
C ALA A 272 -16.98 12.96 1.44
N GLU A 273 -16.50 11.80 1.95
CA GLU A 273 -17.13 11.13 3.09
C GLU A 273 -17.13 12.01 4.36
N PHE A 274 -16.03 12.72 4.63
CA PHE A 274 -15.96 13.67 5.75
C PHE A 274 -16.87 14.89 5.52
N GLN A 275 -16.91 15.42 4.30
CA GLN A 275 -17.76 16.56 3.94
C GLN A 275 -19.26 16.26 4.13
N ILE A 276 -19.74 15.10 3.68
CA ILE A 276 -21.15 14.72 3.86
C ILE A 276 -21.49 14.47 5.33
N GLN A 277 -20.58 13.88 6.11
CA GLN A 277 -20.74 13.70 7.55
C GLN A 277 -20.83 15.04 8.28
N HIS A 278 -20.14 16.07 7.78
CA HIS A 278 -20.20 17.43 8.31
C HIS A 278 -21.43 18.23 7.82
N GLY A 279 -22.28 17.64 6.97
CA GLY A 279 -23.46 18.30 6.41
C GLY A 279 -23.22 19.07 5.11
N HIS A 280 -22.03 18.98 4.51
CA HIS A 280 -21.67 19.68 3.26
C HIS A 280 -21.94 18.82 2.03
N LEU A 281 -23.22 18.51 1.77
CA LEU A 281 -23.64 17.61 0.69
C LEU A 281 -23.14 18.03 -0.69
N GLU A 282 -23.27 19.31 -1.04
CA GLU A 282 -22.89 19.81 -2.37
C GLU A 282 -21.36 19.72 -2.59
N SER A 283 -20.58 20.10 -1.57
CA SER A 283 -19.12 19.96 -1.60
C SER A 283 -18.71 18.50 -1.72
N ALA A 284 -19.35 17.58 -0.99
CA ALA A 284 -19.11 16.16 -1.09
C ALA A 284 -19.41 15.65 -2.52
N CYS A 285 -20.52 16.04 -3.11
CA CYS A 285 -20.86 15.68 -4.49
C CYS A 285 -19.81 16.18 -5.49
N ALA A 286 -19.32 17.41 -5.33
CA ALA A 286 -18.28 17.98 -6.18
C ALA A 286 -16.95 17.18 -6.05
N THR A 287 -16.55 16.88 -4.82
CA THR A 287 -15.32 16.11 -4.54
C THR A 287 -15.41 14.69 -5.07
N TRP A 288 -16.55 14.00 -4.90
CA TRP A 288 -16.73 12.66 -5.49
C TRP A 288 -16.76 12.68 -7.02
N ASN A 289 -17.28 13.74 -7.65
CA ASN A 289 -17.19 13.88 -9.11
C ASN A 289 -15.72 13.94 -9.56
N GLN A 290 -14.85 14.65 -8.85
CA GLN A 290 -13.41 14.65 -9.12
C GLN A 290 -12.77 13.27 -8.94
N ALA A 291 -13.21 12.50 -7.94
CA ALA A 291 -12.74 11.12 -7.78
C ALA A 291 -13.20 10.23 -8.95
N LEU A 292 -14.43 10.37 -9.42
CA LEU A 292 -14.96 9.63 -10.57
C LEU A 292 -14.27 9.97 -11.89
N ASP A 293 -13.68 11.17 -12.04
CA ASP A 293 -12.93 11.55 -13.25
C ASP A 293 -11.75 10.60 -13.52
N GLU A 294 -11.11 10.12 -12.45
CA GLU A 294 -9.93 9.26 -12.53
C GLU A 294 -10.21 7.79 -12.16
N TYR A 295 -11.37 7.49 -11.58
CA TYR A 295 -11.70 6.15 -11.08
C TYR A 295 -11.59 5.05 -12.14
N SER A 296 -12.05 5.31 -13.36
CA SER A 296 -12.03 4.32 -14.45
C SER A 296 -10.61 3.88 -14.85
N LEU A 297 -9.61 4.70 -14.54
CA LEU A 297 -8.19 4.46 -14.84
C LEU A 297 -7.48 3.66 -13.73
N VAL A 298 -8.14 3.49 -12.56
CA VAL A 298 -7.56 2.84 -11.39
C VAL A 298 -8.22 1.47 -11.15
N LYS A 299 -7.43 0.43 -10.95
CA LYS A 299 -7.88 -0.93 -10.64
C LYS A 299 -7.49 -1.31 -9.21
N SER A 300 -8.26 -0.81 -8.23
CA SER A 300 -8.01 -0.93 -6.80
C SER A 300 -9.27 -1.34 -6.05
N GLY A 301 -9.18 -2.41 -5.28
CA GLY A 301 -10.30 -2.87 -4.44
C GLY A 301 -10.61 -1.90 -3.30
N ARG A 302 -9.61 -1.18 -2.79
CA ARG A 302 -9.84 -0.11 -1.79
C ARG A 302 -10.64 1.04 -2.39
N VAL A 303 -10.31 1.45 -3.60
CA VAL A 303 -11.04 2.50 -4.32
C VAL A 303 -12.46 2.03 -4.66
N ASP A 304 -12.62 0.78 -5.12
CA ASP A 304 -13.93 0.17 -5.38
C ASP A 304 -14.84 0.23 -4.14
N ARG A 305 -14.32 -0.13 -2.95
CA ARG A 305 -15.07 -0.03 -1.68
C ARG A 305 -15.48 1.40 -1.35
N ARG A 306 -14.62 2.41 -1.63
CA ARG A 306 -14.98 3.83 -1.44
C ARG A 306 -16.09 4.26 -2.38
N MET A 307 -16.06 3.82 -3.63
CA MET A 307 -17.12 4.13 -4.59
C MET A 307 -18.45 3.47 -4.21
N GLN A 308 -18.42 2.24 -3.74
CA GLN A 308 -19.59 1.55 -3.21
C GLN A 308 -20.19 2.29 -1.99
N ARG A 309 -19.31 2.74 -1.07
CA ARG A 309 -19.73 3.53 0.10
C ARG A 309 -20.34 4.87 -0.31
N MET A 310 -19.76 5.57 -1.29
CA MET A 310 -20.32 6.79 -1.86
C MET A 310 -21.77 6.56 -2.31
N VAL A 311 -22.02 5.51 -3.08
CA VAL A 311 -23.38 5.20 -3.58
C VAL A 311 -24.36 5.02 -2.41
N GLY A 312 -23.96 4.31 -1.36
CA GLY A 312 -24.76 4.15 -0.15
C GLY A 312 -25.05 5.47 0.58
N MET A 313 -24.04 6.36 0.69
CA MET A 313 -24.17 7.63 1.40
C MET A 313 -25.02 8.66 0.61
N ILE A 314 -25.05 8.58 -0.71
CA ILE A 314 -25.80 9.52 -1.56
C ILE A 314 -27.27 9.13 -1.73
N ARG A 315 -27.61 7.85 -1.70
CA ARG A 315 -28.98 7.36 -1.89
C ARG A 315 -30.05 8.09 -1.05
N PRO A 316 -29.83 8.42 0.23
CA PRO A 316 -30.80 9.15 1.03
C PRO A 316 -31.05 10.59 0.57
N HIS A 317 -30.19 11.15 -0.29
CA HIS A 317 -30.19 12.54 -0.69
C HIS A 317 -30.60 12.78 -2.15
N LEU A 318 -31.27 11.81 -2.81
CA LEU A 318 -31.60 11.88 -4.25
C LEU A 318 -32.64 12.96 -4.59
N GLU A 319 -33.29 13.57 -3.61
CA GLU A 319 -34.13 14.77 -3.82
C GLU A 319 -33.29 16.00 -4.18
N ASN A 320 -32.04 16.08 -3.68
CA ASN A 320 -31.10 17.12 -4.03
C ASN A 320 -30.55 16.90 -5.46
N GLN A 321 -30.52 17.96 -6.27
CA GLN A 321 -30.09 17.90 -7.67
C GLN A 321 -28.64 17.44 -7.83
N HIS A 322 -27.71 17.88 -6.97
CA HIS A 322 -26.29 17.50 -7.02
C HIS A 322 -26.10 16.03 -6.71
N ALA A 323 -26.78 15.52 -5.69
CA ALA A 323 -26.74 14.10 -5.31
C ALA A 323 -27.32 13.21 -6.40
N ARG A 324 -28.44 13.61 -7.02
CA ARG A 324 -29.06 12.88 -8.14
C ARG A 324 -28.12 12.84 -9.35
N SER A 325 -27.56 13.95 -9.76
CA SER A 325 -26.62 14.02 -10.88
C SER A 325 -25.39 13.15 -10.66
N LEU A 326 -24.80 13.21 -9.46
CA LEU A 326 -23.67 12.34 -9.09
C LEU A 326 -24.05 10.84 -9.11
N TYR A 327 -25.22 10.48 -8.59
CA TYR A 327 -25.70 9.11 -8.59
C TYR A 327 -25.91 8.57 -10.01
N GLU A 328 -26.50 9.35 -10.90
CA GLU A 328 -26.68 9.00 -12.31
C GLU A 328 -25.34 8.80 -13.00
N ARG A 329 -24.38 9.70 -12.79
CA ARG A 329 -23.01 9.56 -13.28
C ARG A 329 -22.33 8.29 -12.73
N ALA A 330 -22.44 8.06 -11.44
CA ALA A 330 -21.84 6.88 -10.79
C ALA A 330 -22.31 5.57 -11.45
N ARG A 331 -23.59 5.48 -11.80
CA ARG A 331 -24.17 4.32 -12.50
C ARG A 331 -23.57 4.05 -13.89
N THR A 332 -23.02 5.05 -14.54
CA THR A 332 -22.36 4.89 -15.85
C THR A 332 -20.88 4.54 -15.72
N VAL A 333 -20.23 4.91 -14.61
CA VAL A 333 -18.78 4.80 -14.42
C VAL A 333 -18.40 3.59 -13.55
N ILE A 334 -19.22 3.31 -12.52
CA ILE A 334 -18.95 2.23 -11.56
C ILE A 334 -19.52 0.91 -12.10
N PRO A 335 -18.76 -0.20 -12.01
CA PRO A 335 -19.26 -1.52 -12.40
C PRO A 335 -20.58 -1.88 -11.70
N PRO A 336 -21.56 -2.45 -12.41
CA PRO A 336 -22.87 -2.81 -11.82
C PRO A 336 -22.78 -3.68 -10.57
N SER A 337 -21.76 -4.53 -10.47
CA SER A 337 -21.50 -5.40 -9.30
C SER A 337 -21.19 -4.64 -8.01
N LEU A 338 -20.84 -3.36 -8.09
CA LEU A 338 -20.53 -2.48 -6.96
C LEU A 338 -21.68 -1.50 -6.63
N LEU A 339 -22.76 -1.51 -7.42
CA LEU A 339 -23.91 -0.62 -7.24
C LEU A 339 -25.06 -1.29 -6.45
N ALA A 340 -24.95 -2.58 -6.17
CA ALA A 340 -25.95 -3.41 -5.51
C ALA A 340 -26.10 -3.11 -4.02
#